data_388e12860ea732783c9c583cc640ab08
#
_entry.id   388e12860ea732783c9c583cc640ab08
#
_cell.length_a   1.000
_cell.length_b   1.000
_cell.length_c   1.000
_cell.angle_alpha   90.00
_cell.angle_beta   90.00
_cell.angle_gamma   90.00
#
_symmetry.space_group_name_H-M   'P 1'
#
loop_
_entity.id
_entity.type
_entity.pdbx_description
1 polymer ?
#
loop_
_entity_poly.entity_id
_entity_poly.type
_entity_poly.pdbx_seq_one_letter_code
_entity_poly.pdbx_strand_id
1 'polypeptide(L)'
;MLRKFYYLFLTVALLGGAACSSSDSDDSDPTPPEGETVLVGQISDATTGKGIAGVPVTDGYTFTTTDADGNYRLVANRYCRNVYYVTPANYKVALDPSSKLPLFYSTSTIQRYKENRNDFKLEPLPAVEENFTLVAIGDPQCKTDDDVTRWETETIPDIKSTLKSAQEEGRWTNAYAVTLGDITFDNTVQWDPMKKSMSNMQIGTDYLPIFNCMGNHDHDASQSTPYAAQLNYVQRFGPADYSFNRGKAHIVVMDNVVCTRSTGSTWNYEAGLLDQQYNWLKADLDLVENKADKII
;
A
#
# COMPACT_ATOMS: atom_id res chain seq x y z
N MET A 1 -23.77 34.81 -4.45
CA MET A 1 -24.50 34.75 -3.17
C MET A 1 -23.61 34.09 -2.15
N LEU A 2 -22.98 34.88 -1.28
CA LEU A 2 -22.07 34.34 -0.25
C LEU A 2 -22.89 33.72 0.89
N ARG A 3 -22.65 32.45 1.20
CA ARG A 3 -23.12 31.84 2.46
C ARG A 3 -21.99 31.84 3.47
N LYS A 4 -22.18 32.61 4.55
CA LYS A 4 -21.32 32.66 5.73
C LYS A 4 -21.61 31.42 6.59
N PHE A 5 -20.58 30.65 6.93
CA PHE A 5 -20.66 29.64 7.99
C PHE A 5 -20.14 30.23 9.31
N TYR A 6 -20.97 30.15 10.35
CA TYR A 6 -20.61 30.51 11.70
C TYR A 6 -19.99 29.33 12.42
N TYR A 7 -18.80 29.51 12.94
CA TYR A 7 -18.19 28.57 13.88
C TYR A 7 -18.62 28.91 15.31
N LEU A 8 -19.21 27.94 15.99
CA LEU A 8 -19.53 28.02 17.41
C LEU A 8 -18.36 27.45 18.21
N PHE A 9 -17.61 28.31 18.91
CA PHE A 9 -16.61 27.90 19.88
C PHE A 9 -17.28 27.55 21.19
N LEU A 10 -17.17 26.31 21.66
CA LEU A 10 -17.57 25.88 22.99
C LEU A 10 -16.31 25.86 23.88
N THR A 11 -16.17 26.82 24.75
CA THR A 11 -15.16 26.86 25.82
C THR A 11 -15.64 25.99 26.97
N VAL A 12 -14.89 24.92 27.30
CA VAL A 12 -15.07 24.13 28.51
C VAL A 12 -14.03 24.58 29.55
N ALA A 13 -14.51 25.05 30.69
CA ALA A 13 -13.70 25.47 31.80
C ALA A 13 -13.11 24.28 32.57
N LEU A 14 -11.81 24.34 32.82
CA LEU A 14 -11.09 23.43 33.73
C LEU A 14 -11.43 23.75 35.18
N LEU A 15 -11.92 22.76 35.89
CA LEU A 15 -11.91 22.75 37.36
C LEU A 15 -10.84 21.73 37.80
N GLY A 16 -9.80 22.24 38.46
CA GLY A 16 -8.75 21.46 39.03
C GLY A 16 -9.17 20.72 40.30
N GLY A 17 -8.71 19.52 40.45
CA GLY A 17 -8.72 18.74 41.68
C GLY A 17 -7.41 18.00 41.83
N ALA A 18 -6.57 18.42 42.74
CA ALA A 18 -5.35 17.74 43.13
C ALA A 18 -5.66 16.56 44.06
N ALA A 19 -5.14 15.40 43.77
CA ALA A 19 -4.95 14.34 44.78
C ALA A 19 -3.71 13.52 44.45
N CYS A 20 -2.92 13.25 45.51
CA CYS A 20 -1.58 12.69 45.51
C CYS A 20 -1.49 11.19 45.25
N SER A 21 -0.39 10.83 44.65
CA SER A 21 0.52 9.67 44.83
C SER A 21 -0.04 8.27 45.12
N SER A 22 0.28 7.38 44.20
CA SER A 22 1.03 6.15 44.52
C SER A 22 1.73 5.64 43.25
N SER A 23 3.01 5.36 43.39
CA SER A 23 3.87 4.76 42.38
C SER A 23 3.48 3.28 42.20
N ASP A 24 2.93 2.97 41.05
CA ASP A 24 3.03 1.65 40.44
C ASP A 24 3.36 1.86 38.98
N SER A 25 4.54 1.35 38.62
CA SER A 25 5.02 1.26 37.24
C SER A 25 4.22 0.19 36.51
N ASP A 26 3.08 0.58 35.98
CA ASP A 26 2.32 -0.23 35.05
C ASP A 26 2.65 0.28 33.63
N ASP A 27 3.55 -0.44 32.98
CA ASP A 27 3.91 -0.30 31.56
C ASP A 27 2.77 -0.85 30.68
N SER A 28 1.55 -0.41 30.92
CA SER A 28 0.42 -0.67 30.04
C SER A 28 0.33 0.48 29.03
N ASP A 29 0.56 0.17 27.75
CA ASP A 29 0.23 1.05 26.64
C ASP A 29 -1.16 1.67 26.84
N PRO A 30 -1.34 2.98 26.68
CA PRO A 30 -2.61 3.63 26.97
C PRO A 30 -3.74 3.04 26.13
N THR A 31 -4.76 2.50 26.79
CA THR A 31 -5.98 2.03 26.13
C THR A 31 -6.54 3.12 25.24
N PRO A 32 -6.94 2.82 23.97
CA PRO A 32 -7.52 3.82 23.09
C PRO A 32 -8.70 4.52 23.75
N PRO A 33 -8.87 5.85 23.57
CA PRO A 33 -10.08 6.54 24.01
C PRO A 33 -11.33 5.85 23.47
N GLU A 34 -12.39 5.83 24.25
CA GLU A 34 -13.66 5.20 23.86
C GLU A 34 -14.14 5.77 22.51
N GLY A 35 -14.21 4.93 21.47
CA GLY A 35 -14.62 5.32 20.13
C GLY A 35 -13.51 5.50 19.09
N GLU A 36 -12.22 5.36 19.44
CA GLU A 36 -11.13 5.40 18.46
C GLU A 36 -10.68 3.98 18.03
N THR A 37 -10.30 3.87 16.76
CA THR A 37 -9.57 2.71 16.25
C THR A 37 -8.11 3.09 16.17
N VAL A 38 -7.25 2.34 16.82
CA VAL A 38 -5.82 2.65 16.87
C VAL A 38 -5.01 1.54 16.24
N LEU A 39 -4.05 1.92 15.42
CA LEU A 39 -3.08 1.03 14.79
C LEU A 39 -1.74 1.21 15.50
N VAL A 40 -1.17 0.13 15.99
CA VAL A 40 0.14 0.12 16.64
C VAL A 40 0.98 -1.03 16.10
N GLY A 41 2.26 -0.95 16.29
CA GLY A 41 3.17 -2.04 15.95
C GLY A 41 4.61 -1.60 15.96
N GLN A 42 5.46 -2.52 15.55
CA GLN A 42 6.89 -2.30 15.41
C GLN A 42 7.35 -2.71 14.02
N ILE A 43 8.21 -1.90 13.41
CA ILE A 43 8.96 -2.27 12.21
C ILE A 43 10.40 -2.55 12.63
N SER A 44 10.87 -3.76 12.39
CA SER A 44 12.19 -4.21 12.84
C SER A 44 12.99 -4.85 11.71
N ASP A 45 14.30 -4.74 11.81
CA ASP A 45 15.27 -5.41 10.95
C ASP A 45 15.29 -6.91 11.26
N ALA A 46 15.02 -7.72 10.24
CA ALA A 46 14.88 -9.18 10.39
C ALA A 46 16.20 -9.89 10.79
N THR A 47 17.36 -9.27 10.51
CA THR A 47 18.67 -9.81 10.80
C THR A 47 19.12 -9.49 12.22
N THR A 48 18.88 -8.25 12.66
CA THR A 48 19.37 -7.75 13.95
C THR A 48 18.31 -7.76 15.05
N GLY A 49 17.03 -7.81 14.67
CA GLY A 49 15.90 -7.67 15.59
C GLY A 49 15.68 -6.24 16.10
N LYS A 50 16.50 -5.27 15.69
CA LYS A 50 16.39 -3.87 16.13
C LYS A 50 15.28 -3.16 15.40
N GLY A 51 14.65 -2.20 16.07
CA GLY A 51 13.69 -1.30 15.44
C GLY A 51 14.30 -0.47 14.32
N ILE A 52 13.50 -0.15 13.32
CA ILE A 52 13.88 0.70 12.18
C ILE A 52 13.15 2.03 12.35
N ALA A 53 13.90 3.09 12.61
CA ALA A 53 13.37 4.44 12.79
C ALA A 53 13.04 5.12 11.46
N GLY A 54 12.08 6.06 11.47
CA GLY A 54 11.77 6.94 10.36
C GLY A 54 11.01 6.29 9.20
N VAL A 55 10.51 5.06 9.36
CA VAL A 55 9.71 4.40 8.32
C VAL A 55 8.29 4.99 8.31
N PRO A 56 7.82 5.57 7.19
CA PRO A 56 6.44 6.02 7.09
C PRO A 56 5.46 4.85 7.15
N VAL A 57 4.41 5.03 7.98
CA VAL A 57 3.30 4.08 8.14
C VAL A 57 1.99 4.81 7.93
N THR A 58 1.07 4.20 7.22
CA THR A 58 -0.20 4.82 6.85
C THR A 58 -1.37 3.83 6.96
N ASP A 59 -2.56 4.38 7.08
CA ASP A 59 -3.85 3.69 7.00
C ASP A 59 -4.56 3.91 5.65
N GLY A 60 -3.87 4.55 4.69
CA GLY A 60 -4.43 4.98 3.41
C GLY A 60 -5.04 6.37 3.42
N TYR A 61 -4.99 7.06 4.57
CA TYR A 61 -5.55 8.42 4.74
C TYR A 61 -4.58 9.37 5.43
N THR A 62 -3.90 8.88 6.46
CA THR A 62 -2.96 9.66 7.26
C THR A 62 -1.66 8.89 7.43
N PHE A 63 -0.61 9.59 7.87
CA PHE A 63 0.71 9.02 8.10
C PHE A 63 1.17 9.23 9.53
N THR A 64 1.99 8.30 9.98
CA THR A 64 2.92 8.44 11.09
C THR A 64 4.28 7.91 10.66
N THR A 65 5.31 8.07 11.48
CA THR A 65 6.62 7.47 11.26
C THR A 65 7.04 6.66 12.48
N THR A 66 7.83 5.63 12.28
CA THR A 66 8.37 4.85 13.39
C THR A 66 9.36 5.68 14.21
N ASP A 67 9.35 5.48 15.53
CA ASP A 67 10.31 6.06 16.48
C ASP A 67 11.68 5.39 16.42
N ALA A 68 12.59 5.75 17.37
CA ALA A 68 13.94 5.21 17.45
C ALA A 68 13.99 3.68 17.70
N ASP A 69 12.96 3.13 18.30
CA ASP A 69 12.81 1.71 18.58
C ASP A 69 11.95 0.98 17.53
N GLY A 70 11.59 1.69 16.46
CA GLY A 70 10.79 1.17 15.36
C GLY A 70 9.29 1.09 15.65
N ASN A 71 8.82 1.62 16.77
CA ASN A 71 7.40 1.58 17.11
C ASN A 71 6.62 2.67 16.36
N TYR A 72 5.38 2.38 16.06
CA TYR A 72 4.45 3.35 15.48
C TYR A 72 3.09 3.30 16.17
N ARG A 73 2.40 4.43 16.17
CA ARG A 73 1.03 4.59 16.62
C ARG A 73 0.29 5.55 15.70
N LEU A 74 -0.89 5.17 15.25
CA LEU A 74 -1.73 5.94 14.34
C LEU A 74 -3.20 5.78 14.72
N VAL A 75 -3.94 6.90 14.84
CA VAL A 75 -5.42 6.85 14.96
C VAL A 75 -5.97 6.64 13.55
N ALA A 76 -6.65 5.53 13.35
CA ALA A 76 -7.11 5.11 12.04
C ALA A 76 -8.31 5.92 11.55
N ASN A 77 -8.31 6.23 10.27
CA ASN A 77 -9.50 6.73 9.60
C ASN A 77 -10.62 5.68 9.64
N ARG A 78 -11.87 6.11 9.72
CA ARG A 78 -13.03 5.21 9.74
C ARG A 78 -13.16 4.31 8.50
N TYR A 79 -12.50 4.65 7.40
CA TYR A 79 -12.47 3.87 6.16
C TYR A 79 -11.20 3.03 6.00
N CYS A 80 -10.29 3.06 6.97
CA CYS A 80 -9.08 2.25 6.97
C CYS A 80 -9.41 0.76 6.77
N ARG A 81 -8.68 0.10 5.87
CA ARG A 81 -8.78 -1.34 5.61
C ARG A 81 -7.53 -2.10 6.03
N ASN A 82 -6.40 -1.48 5.85
CA ASN A 82 -5.08 -2.01 6.14
C ASN A 82 -4.23 -0.95 6.83
N VAL A 83 -3.26 -1.39 7.63
CA VAL A 83 -2.10 -0.57 7.94
C VAL A 83 -0.94 -1.06 7.09
N TYR A 84 -0.16 -0.13 6.54
CA TYR A 84 0.95 -0.46 5.67
C TYR A 84 2.09 0.55 5.78
N TYR A 85 3.26 0.17 5.32
CA TYR A 85 4.46 1.00 5.37
C TYR A 85 5.00 1.30 3.99
N VAL A 86 5.70 2.41 3.85
CA VAL A 86 6.48 2.74 2.66
C VAL A 86 7.78 1.94 2.72
N THR A 87 7.96 0.98 1.81
CA THR A 87 9.15 0.12 1.81
C THR A 87 10.42 0.96 1.66
N PRO A 88 11.35 0.94 2.64
CA PRO A 88 12.59 1.70 2.55
C PRO A 88 13.53 1.16 1.47
N ALA A 89 14.31 2.05 0.84
CA ALA A 89 15.19 1.70 -0.28
C ALA A 89 16.31 0.69 0.06
N ASN A 90 16.69 0.60 1.33
CA ASN A 90 17.75 -0.28 1.83
C ASN A 90 17.25 -1.64 2.36
N TYR A 91 15.96 -1.93 2.19
CA TYR A 91 15.35 -3.21 2.58
C TYR A 91 14.74 -3.90 1.37
N LYS A 92 14.72 -5.23 1.40
CA LYS A 92 14.05 -6.04 0.38
C LYS A 92 12.55 -5.78 0.39
N VAL A 93 11.91 -5.96 -0.75
CA VAL A 93 10.46 -6.05 -0.82
C VAL A 93 10.04 -7.36 -0.18
N ALA A 94 9.28 -7.30 0.91
CA ALA A 94 8.67 -8.48 1.49
C ALA A 94 7.66 -9.09 0.52
N LEU A 95 7.68 -10.42 0.37
CA LEU A 95 6.76 -11.14 -0.50
C LEU A 95 5.86 -12.06 0.32
N ASP A 96 4.59 -12.09 -0.04
CA ASP A 96 3.66 -13.08 0.49
C ASP A 96 4.14 -14.50 0.19
N PRO A 97 4.21 -15.41 1.17
CA PRO A 97 4.78 -16.73 0.97
C PRO A 97 4.08 -17.59 -0.08
N SER A 98 2.78 -17.36 -0.32
CA SER A 98 1.97 -18.13 -1.26
C SER A 98 1.86 -17.46 -2.62
N SER A 99 1.50 -16.17 -2.67
CA SER A 99 1.28 -15.45 -3.92
C SER A 99 2.53 -14.83 -4.52
N LYS A 100 3.64 -14.72 -3.74
CA LYS A 100 4.88 -14.04 -4.14
C LYS A 100 4.70 -12.58 -4.56
N LEU A 101 3.55 -12.00 -4.28
CA LEU A 101 3.30 -10.57 -4.48
C LEU A 101 3.85 -9.76 -3.31
N PRO A 102 4.17 -8.48 -3.50
CA PRO A 102 4.62 -7.60 -2.43
C PRO A 102 3.65 -7.57 -1.24
N LEU A 103 4.18 -7.79 -0.04
CA LEU A 103 3.43 -7.79 1.21
C LEU A 103 3.99 -6.72 2.15
N PHE A 104 3.57 -5.49 1.94
CA PHE A 104 3.94 -4.33 2.74
C PHE A 104 2.79 -3.82 3.62
N TYR A 105 1.72 -4.59 3.75
CA TYR A 105 0.48 -4.24 4.46
C TYR A 105 0.00 -5.36 5.38
N SER A 106 -0.83 -4.99 6.36
CA SER A 106 -1.47 -5.97 7.24
C SER A 106 -2.55 -6.75 6.50
N THR A 107 -2.56 -8.07 6.69
CA THR A 107 -3.63 -8.95 6.18
C THR A 107 -4.72 -9.18 7.22
N SER A 108 -4.52 -8.74 8.45
CA SER A 108 -5.49 -8.86 9.54
C SER A 108 -6.63 -7.85 9.37
N THR A 109 -7.86 -8.28 9.62
CA THR A 109 -9.02 -7.39 9.63
C THR A 109 -8.92 -6.37 10.76
N ILE A 110 -9.02 -5.09 10.43
CA ILE A 110 -9.02 -4.00 11.41
C ILE A 110 -10.29 -4.08 12.27
N GLN A 111 -10.08 -4.23 13.58
CA GLN A 111 -11.16 -4.22 14.57
C GLN A 111 -11.47 -2.77 14.96
N ARG A 112 -12.69 -2.31 14.70
CA ARG A 112 -13.11 -0.95 15.02
C ARG A 112 -13.18 -0.72 16.52
N TYR A 113 -12.85 0.50 16.94
CA TYR A 113 -12.86 0.94 18.35
C TYR A 113 -11.96 0.12 19.27
N LYS A 114 -10.87 -0.40 18.71
CA LYS A 114 -9.86 -1.17 19.42
C LYS A 114 -8.46 -0.80 18.96
N GLU A 115 -7.49 -1.18 19.76
CA GLU A 115 -6.12 -1.23 19.33
C GLU A 115 -5.89 -2.46 18.46
N ASN A 116 -5.22 -2.26 17.33
CA ASN A 116 -4.88 -3.28 16.34
C ASN A 116 -3.36 -3.31 16.20
N ARG A 117 -2.73 -4.38 16.66
CA ARG A 117 -1.28 -4.54 16.58
C ARG A 117 -0.88 -5.27 15.31
N ASN A 118 0.07 -4.66 14.56
CA ASN A 118 0.65 -5.24 13.35
C ASN A 118 2.16 -4.93 13.33
N ASP A 119 2.97 -5.97 13.53
CA ASP A 119 4.42 -5.87 13.49
C ASP A 119 4.92 -6.30 12.11
N PHE A 120 5.97 -5.60 11.60
CA PHE A 120 6.60 -5.91 10.33
C PHE A 120 8.10 -6.18 10.53
N LYS A 121 8.62 -7.18 9.81
CA LYS A 121 10.05 -7.51 9.81
C LYS A 121 10.59 -7.33 8.41
N LEU A 122 11.59 -6.47 8.26
CA LEU A 122 12.19 -6.15 6.98
C LEU A 122 13.57 -6.77 6.87
N GLU A 123 13.81 -7.47 5.78
CA GLU A 123 15.12 -8.04 5.47
C GLU A 123 16.02 -6.98 4.80
N PRO A 124 17.19 -6.64 5.35
CA PRO A 124 18.07 -5.64 4.75
C PRO A 124 18.62 -6.12 3.41
N LEU A 125 18.80 -5.18 2.48
CA LEU A 125 19.58 -5.42 1.29
C LEU A 125 21.08 -5.49 1.65
N PRO A 126 21.88 -6.31 0.95
CA PRO A 126 23.33 -6.36 1.18
C PRO A 126 24.03 -5.02 0.89
N ALA A 127 23.47 -4.24 -0.03
CA ALA A 127 23.90 -2.88 -0.36
C ALA A 127 22.72 -2.08 -0.90
N VAL A 128 22.78 -0.75 -0.79
CA VAL A 128 21.80 0.14 -1.43
C VAL A 128 21.90 -0.01 -2.94
N GLU A 129 20.75 -0.15 -3.59
CA GLU A 129 20.66 -0.27 -5.05
C GLU A 129 20.97 1.09 -5.70
N GLU A 130 21.99 1.16 -6.51
CA GLU A 130 22.25 2.34 -7.34
C GLU A 130 21.43 2.33 -8.62
N ASN A 131 21.24 1.14 -9.18
CA ASN A 131 20.46 0.90 -10.39
C ASN A 131 19.53 -0.29 -10.18
N PHE A 132 18.35 -0.23 -10.78
CA PHE A 132 17.38 -1.32 -10.85
C PHE A 132 16.58 -1.22 -12.15
N THR A 133 15.92 -2.31 -12.53
CA THR A 133 15.00 -2.34 -13.67
C THR A 133 13.57 -2.30 -13.17
N LEU A 134 12.77 -1.38 -13.71
CA LEU A 134 11.32 -1.35 -13.50
C LEU A 134 10.61 -1.82 -14.76
N VAL A 135 9.87 -2.91 -14.66
CA VAL A 135 9.03 -3.45 -15.73
C VAL A 135 7.63 -2.86 -15.59
N ALA A 136 7.22 -2.03 -16.54
CA ALA A 136 5.85 -1.53 -16.61
C ALA A 136 5.01 -2.54 -17.42
N ILE A 137 3.99 -3.12 -16.78
CA ILE A 137 3.09 -4.09 -17.40
C ILE A 137 1.77 -3.36 -17.68
N GLY A 138 1.51 -3.01 -18.94
CA GLY A 138 0.28 -2.34 -19.36
C GLY A 138 -0.88 -3.33 -19.43
N ASP A 139 -1.99 -2.96 -18.91
CA ASP A 139 -3.35 -3.50 -19.08
C ASP A 139 -3.43 -4.97 -19.49
N PRO A 140 -3.17 -5.95 -18.60
CA PRO A 140 -3.33 -7.36 -18.96
C PRO A 140 -4.75 -7.70 -19.42
N GLN A 141 -5.76 -7.06 -18.84
CA GLN A 141 -7.19 -7.12 -19.22
C GLN A 141 -7.72 -8.53 -19.48
N CYS A 142 -7.29 -9.52 -18.70
CA CYS A 142 -7.72 -10.90 -18.90
C CYS A 142 -9.21 -11.07 -18.54
N LYS A 143 -10.02 -11.40 -19.54
CA LYS A 143 -11.46 -11.60 -19.41
C LYS A 143 -11.86 -13.07 -19.37
N THR A 144 -11.13 -13.90 -20.09
CA THR A 144 -11.43 -15.33 -20.30
C THR A 144 -10.25 -16.18 -19.86
N ASP A 145 -10.47 -17.50 -19.77
CA ASP A 145 -9.40 -18.45 -19.49
C ASP A 145 -8.37 -18.49 -20.63
N ASP A 146 -8.78 -18.21 -21.85
CA ASP A 146 -7.87 -18.11 -23.01
C ASP A 146 -6.94 -16.90 -22.87
N ASP A 147 -7.43 -15.76 -22.35
CA ASP A 147 -6.61 -14.57 -22.10
C ASP A 147 -5.59 -14.85 -21.00
N VAL A 148 -5.99 -15.53 -19.92
CA VAL A 148 -5.06 -15.97 -18.87
C VAL A 148 -4.04 -16.96 -19.43
N THR A 149 -4.44 -17.87 -20.29
CA THR A 149 -3.53 -18.82 -20.96
C THR A 149 -2.50 -18.07 -21.81
N ARG A 150 -2.91 -17.05 -22.57
CA ARG A 150 -1.99 -16.23 -23.35
C ARG A 150 -1.06 -15.41 -22.45
N TRP A 151 -1.56 -14.86 -21.36
CA TRP A 151 -0.73 -14.22 -20.36
C TRP A 151 0.36 -15.17 -19.82
N GLU A 152 0.01 -16.41 -19.49
CA GLU A 152 0.94 -17.41 -18.96
C GLU A 152 1.93 -17.96 -20.00
N THR A 153 1.51 -18.09 -21.25
CA THR A 153 2.31 -18.74 -22.31
C THR A 153 3.04 -17.76 -23.23
N GLU A 154 2.62 -16.49 -23.27
CA GLU A 154 3.21 -15.46 -24.11
C GLU A 154 3.88 -14.37 -23.26
N THR A 155 3.13 -13.64 -22.43
CA THR A 155 3.62 -12.46 -21.72
C THR A 155 4.63 -12.81 -20.62
N ILE A 156 4.31 -13.76 -19.75
CA ILE A 156 5.22 -14.20 -18.68
C ILE A 156 6.57 -14.72 -19.23
N PRO A 157 6.60 -15.61 -20.22
CA PRO A 157 7.86 -16.06 -20.83
C PRO A 157 8.65 -14.94 -21.47
N ASP A 158 8.01 -13.98 -22.13
CA ASP A 158 8.67 -12.84 -22.75
C ASP A 158 9.35 -11.94 -21.72
N ILE A 159 8.64 -11.58 -20.65
CA ILE A 159 9.22 -10.81 -19.54
C ILE A 159 10.42 -11.55 -18.93
N LYS A 160 10.28 -12.85 -18.64
CA LYS A 160 11.36 -13.67 -18.09
C LYS A 160 12.57 -13.72 -19.01
N SER A 161 12.35 -13.93 -20.31
CA SER A 161 13.43 -13.98 -21.32
C SER A 161 14.16 -12.64 -21.41
N THR A 162 13.41 -11.54 -21.48
CA THR A 162 13.97 -10.20 -21.57
C THR A 162 14.81 -9.86 -20.34
N LEU A 163 14.30 -10.15 -19.14
CA LEU A 163 15.01 -9.90 -17.90
C LEU A 163 16.25 -10.77 -17.76
N LYS A 164 16.15 -12.06 -18.12
CA LYS A 164 17.28 -12.98 -18.10
C LYS A 164 18.39 -12.53 -19.06
N SER A 165 18.05 -12.13 -20.27
CA SER A 165 19.02 -11.61 -21.25
C SER A 165 19.69 -10.33 -20.73
N ALA A 166 18.93 -9.42 -20.12
CA ALA A 166 19.49 -8.21 -19.52
C ALA A 166 20.46 -8.52 -18.37
N GLN A 167 20.17 -9.54 -17.56
CA GLN A 167 21.05 -10.01 -16.49
C GLN A 167 22.34 -10.63 -17.05
N GLU A 168 22.25 -11.48 -18.03
CA GLU A 168 23.40 -12.12 -18.68
C GLU A 168 24.33 -11.11 -19.38
N GLU A 169 23.76 -10.03 -19.90
CA GLU A 169 24.50 -8.90 -20.49
C GLU A 169 25.04 -7.89 -19.45
N GLY A 170 24.79 -8.12 -18.16
CA GLY A 170 25.23 -7.24 -17.07
C GLY A 170 24.55 -5.86 -17.05
N ARG A 171 23.39 -5.72 -17.73
CA ARG A 171 22.67 -4.45 -17.82
C ARG A 171 21.86 -4.12 -16.57
N TRP A 172 21.58 -5.10 -15.69
CA TRP A 172 20.91 -4.89 -14.42
C TRP A 172 21.18 -6.02 -13.42
N THR A 173 20.98 -5.73 -12.15
CA THR A 173 21.16 -6.68 -11.05
C THR A 173 19.85 -7.02 -10.33
N ASN A 174 18.91 -6.06 -10.23
CA ASN A 174 17.63 -6.21 -9.56
C ASN A 174 16.50 -5.70 -10.46
N ALA A 175 15.34 -6.36 -10.39
CA ALA A 175 14.15 -5.99 -11.14
C ALA A 175 12.91 -5.96 -10.25
N TYR A 176 12.02 -5.06 -10.57
CA TYR A 176 10.69 -4.88 -9.99
C TYR A 176 9.69 -4.68 -11.12
N ALA A 177 8.43 -5.03 -10.91
CA ALA A 177 7.39 -4.75 -11.88
C ALA A 177 6.24 -3.96 -11.25
N VAL A 178 5.57 -3.18 -12.08
CA VAL A 178 4.31 -2.49 -11.74
C VAL A 178 3.32 -2.75 -12.86
N THR A 179 2.12 -3.26 -12.51
CA THR A 179 0.99 -3.25 -13.46
C THR A 179 0.44 -1.84 -13.55
N LEU A 180 -0.03 -1.44 -14.72
CA LEU A 180 -0.57 -0.09 -14.94
C LEU A 180 -2.11 -0.04 -14.88
N GLY A 181 -2.71 -0.99 -14.17
CA GLY A 181 -4.14 -1.15 -14.02
C GLY A 181 -4.72 -2.24 -14.89
N ASP A 182 -6.03 -2.42 -14.80
CA ASP A 182 -6.82 -3.35 -15.61
C ASP A 182 -6.24 -4.77 -15.65
N ILE A 183 -6.04 -5.34 -14.45
CA ILE A 183 -5.53 -6.72 -14.33
C ILE A 183 -6.51 -7.68 -14.99
N THR A 184 -7.80 -7.44 -14.79
CA THR A 184 -8.90 -8.19 -15.43
C THR A 184 -9.84 -7.23 -16.15
N PHE A 185 -10.73 -7.77 -17.00
CA PHE A 185 -11.72 -7.00 -17.73
C PHE A 185 -13.13 -7.25 -17.18
N ASP A 186 -13.58 -6.44 -16.23
CA ASP A 186 -14.91 -6.54 -15.57
C ASP A 186 -15.23 -7.93 -15.01
N ASN A 187 -14.24 -8.80 -14.85
CA ASN A 187 -14.45 -10.20 -14.52
C ASN A 187 -13.61 -10.63 -13.31
N THR A 188 -14.23 -10.58 -12.15
CA THR A 188 -13.59 -10.98 -10.89
C THR A 188 -13.21 -12.46 -10.83
N VAL A 189 -13.73 -13.31 -11.70
CA VAL A 189 -13.38 -14.75 -11.78
C VAL A 189 -11.93 -14.93 -12.17
N GLN A 190 -11.39 -14.04 -12.99
CA GLN A 190 -10.01 -14.13 -13.47
C GLN A 190 -8.99 -13.56 -12.48
N TRP A 191 -9.39 -12.93 -11.40
CA TRP A 191 -8.45 -12.37 -10.43
C TRP A 191 -7.59 -13.42 -9.73
N ASP A 192 -8.18 -14.53 -9.28
CA ASP A 192 -7.42 -15.58 -8.63
C ASP A 192 -6.49 -16.33 -9.60
N PRO A 193 -6.91 -16.68 -10.85
CA PRO A 193 -6.00 -17.12 -11.89
C PRO A 193 -4.85 -16.16 -12.17
N MET A 194 -5.11 -14.87 -12.36
CA MET A 194 -4.09 -13.85 -12.60
C MET A 194 -3.12 -13.72 -11.43
N LYS A 195 -3.63 -13.65 -10.20
CA LYS A 195 -2.80 -13.63 -8.99
C LYS A 195 -1.91 -14.87 -8.89
N LYS A 196 -2.45 -16.04 -9.18
CA LYS A 196 -1.70 -17.31 -9.21
C LYS A 196 -0.60 -17.30 -10.28
N SER A 197 -0.91 -16.80 -11.47
CA SER A 197 0.07 -16.75 -12.57
C SER A 197 1.21 -15.79 -12.27
N MET A 198 0.93 -14.63 -11.65
CA MET A 198 1.94 -13.68 -11.18
C MET A 198 2.90 -14.33 -10.16
N SER A 199 2.44 -15.28 -9.35
CA SER A 199 3.29 -16.03 -8.42
C SER A 199 4.39 -16.86 -9.09
N ASN A 200 4.27 -17.10 -10.38
CA ASN A 200 5.23 -17.86 -11.18
C ASN A 200 6.31 -16.99 -11.85
N MET A 201 6.33 -15.70 -11.55
CA MET A 201 7.32 -14.77 -12.10
C MET A 201 8.66 -14.89 -11.37
N GLN A 202 9.30 -16.05 -11.56
CA GLN A 202 10.64 -16.34 -11.05
C GLN A 202 11.69 -16.16 -12.14
N ILE A 203 12.78 -15.46 -11.80
CA ILE A 203 13.93 -15.21 -12.67
C ILE A 203 15.16 -15.74 -11.94
N GLY A 204 15.75 -16.82 -12.44
CA GLY A 204 16.78 -17.55 -11.70
C GLY A 204 16.22 -18.12 -10.40
N THR A 205 16.77 -17.72 -9.26
CA THR A 205 16.34 -18.12 -7.92
C THR A 205 15.34 -17.14 -7.30
N ASP A 206 15.20 -15.94 -7.85
CA ASP A 206 14.45 -14.85 -7.24
C ASP A 206 13.10 -14.66 -7.92
N TYR A 207 12.11 -14.25 -7.12
CA TYR A 207 10.82 -13.84 -7.64
C TYR A 207 10.86 -12.34 -8.00
N LEU A 208 10.25 -12.00 -9.15
CA LEU A 208 10.03 -10.61 -9.54
C LEU A 208 8.91 -10.04 -8.66
N PRO A 209 9.18 -9.05 -7.80
CA PRO A 209 8.11 -8.37 -7.07
C PRO A 209 7.23 -7.59 -8.04
N ILE A 210 5.95 -7.96 -8.14
CA ILE A 210 4.97 -7.29 -9.01
C ILE A 210 4.03 -6.47 -8.14
N PHE A 211 4.21 -5.17 -8.14
CA PHE A 211 3.29 -4.23 -7.53
C PHE A 211 2.08 -4.02 -8.45
N ASN A 212 0.89 -4.02 -7.88
CA ASN A 212 -0.32 -3.93 -8.68
C ASN A 212 -0.94 -2.54 -8.57
N CYS A 213 -1.24 -1.91 -9.70
CA CYS A 213 -2.07 -0.73 -9.80
C CYS A 213 -3.51 -1.15 -10.13
N MET A 214 -4.48 -0.42 -9.60
CA MET A 214 -5.89 -0.62 -9.89
C MET A 214 -6.28 0.20 -11.13
N GLY A 215 -7.00 -0.43 -12.07
CA GLY A 215 -7.58 0.24 -13.24
C GLY A 215 -9.09 0.32 -13.16
N ASN A 216 -9.72 0.87 -14.22
CA ASN A 216 -11.18 1.04 -14.22
C ASN A 216 -11.93 -0.30 -14.28
N HIS A 217 -11.39 -1.31 -14.96
CA HIS A 217 -12.01 -2.64 -15.04
C HIS A 217 -11.81 -3.49 -13.78
N ASP A 218 -10.96 -3.05 -12.86
CA ASP A 218 -10.75 -3.72 -11.56
C ASP A 218 -11.71 -3.23 -10.46
N HIS A 219 -12.54 -2.24 -10.75
CA HIS A 219 -13.56 -1.76 -9.82
C HIS A 219 -14.81 -2.65 -9.86
N ASP A 220 -15.47 -2.80 -8.72
CA ASP A 220 -16.78 -3.46 -8.65
C ASP A 220 -17.89 -2.49 -9.03
N ALA A 221 -18.32 -2.66 -10.24
CA ALA A 221 -19.33 -1.90 -10.92
C ALA A 221 -20.69 -1.88 -10.24
N SER A 222 -21.01 -2.79 -9.42
CA SER A 222 -22.31 -2.89 -8.74
C SER A 222 -22.42 -1.97 -7.51
N GLN A 223 -21.31 -1.45 -7.04
CA GLN A 223 -21.23 -0.68 -5.79
C GLN A 223 -21.69 0.77 -5.94
N SER A 224 -22.14 1.37 -4.85
CA SER A 224 -22.69 2.73 -4.84
C SER A 224 -21.69 3.82 -4.48
N THR A 225 -20.49 3.46 -4.07
CA THR A 225 -19.44 4.41 -3.67
C THR A 225 -18.07 3.99 -4.19
N PRO A 226 -17.15 4.92 -4.48
CA PRO A 226 -15.78 4.60 -4.86
C PRO A 226 -15.09 3.68 -3.85
N TYR A 227 -15.28 3.94 -2.56
CA TYR A 227 -14.74 3.12 -1.48
C TYR A 227 -15.20 1.65 -1.57
N ALA A 228 -16.50 1.40 -1.80
CA ALA A 228 -17.02 0.03 -1.92
C ALA A 228 -16.57 -0.64 -3.22
N ALA A 229 -16.41 0.13 -4.31
CA ALA A 229 -15.99 -0.39 -5.61
C ALA A 229 -14.57 -0.98 -5.58
N GLN A 230 -13.68 -0.48 -4.72
CA GLN A 230 -12.31 -0.98 -4.56
C GLN A 230 -12.21 -2.25 -3.70
N LEU A 231 -13.26 -2.62 -2.95
CA LEU A 231 -13.14 -3.64 -1.88
C LEU A 231 -12.62 -4.99 -2.37
N ASN A 232 -13.14 -5.47 -3.49
CA ASN A 232 -12.74 -6.75 -4.07
C ASN A 232 -11.27 -6.77 -4.50
N TYR A 233 -10.78 -5.67 -5.06
CA TYR A 233 -9.38 -5.50 -5.42
C TYR A 233 -8.49 -5.48 -4.17
N VAL A 234 -8.80 -4.60 -3.21
CA VAL A 234 -7.98 -4.42 -1.99
C VAL A 234 -7.86 -5.71 -1.19
N GLN A 235 -8.89 -6.54 -1.14
CA GLN A 235 -8.85 -7.84 -0.46
C GLN A 235 -7.88 -8.84 -1.13
N ARG A 236 -7.59 -8.68 -2.42
CA ARG A 236 -6.73 -9.59 -3.18
C ARG A 236 -5.33 -9.10 -3.39
N PHE A 237 -5.18 -7.80 -3.67
CA PHE A 237 -3.91 -7.20 -4.10
C PHE A 237 -3.35 -6.20 -3.09
N GLY A 238 -4.10 -5.86 -2.03
CA GLY A 238 -3.69 -4.88 -1.03
C GLY A 238 -4.15 -3.45 -1.33
N PRO A 239 -3.53 -2.44 -0.70
CA PRO A 239 -3.90 -1.04 -0.86
C PRO A 239 -3.92 -0.60 -2.34
N ALA A 240 -4.92 0.23 -2.71
CA ALA A 240 -5.01 0.79 -4.06
C ALA A 240 -4.06 1.99 -4.24
N ASP A 241 -3.85 2.76 -3.17
CA ASP A 241 -2.93 3.89 -3.13
C ASP A 241 -1.77 3.57 -2.18
N TYR A 242 -0.54 3.57 -2.67
CA TYR A 242 0.65 3.28 -1.88
C TYR A 242 1.92 3.78 -2.55
N SER A 243 3.02 3.78 -1.82
CA SER A 243 4.34 4.12 -2.34
C SER A 243 5.43 3.18 -1.84
N PHE A 244 6.56 3.16 -2.51
CA PHE A 244 7.74 2.40 -2.11
C PHE A 244 9.01 3.04 -2.68
N ASN A 245 10.15 2.77 -2.03
CA ASN A 245 11.43 3.32 -2.43
C ASN A 245 12.34 2.25 -3.01
N ARG A 246 13.00 2.54 -4.14
CA ARG A 246 14.10 1.73 -4.70
C ARG A 246 15.24 2.65 -5.13
N GLY A 247 16.43 2.40 -4.62
CA GLY A 247 17.56 3.28 -4.87
C GLY A 247 17.23 4.75 -4.58
N LYS A 248 17.33 5.60 -5.58
CA LYS A 248 16.94 7.01 -5.51
C LYS A 248 15.49 7.28 -5.93
N ALA A 249 14.77 6.27 -6.41
CA ALA A 249 13.39 6.45 -6.84
C ALA A 249 12.42 6.30 -5.67
N HIS A 250 11.47 7.23 -5.60
CA HIS A 250 10.25 7.12 -4.80
C HIS A 250 9.10 6.90 -5.77
N ILE A 251 8.51 5.71 -5.74
CA ILE A 251 7.50 5.28 -6.70
C ILE A 251 6.15 5.31 -6.01
N VAL A 252 5.21 6.03 -6.61
CA VAL A 252 3.83 6.16 -6.12
C VAL A 252 2.90 5.44 -7.08
N VAL A 253 2.05 4.58 -6.54
CA VAL A 253 1.00 3.86 -7.27
C VAL A 253 -0.34 4.33 -6.73
N MET A 254 -1.23 4.76 -7.62
CA MET A 254 -2.52 5.33 -7.24
C MET A 254 -3.65 4.85 -8.15
N ASP A 255 -4.80 4.62 -7.55
CA ASP A 255 -6.06 4.49 -8.28
C ASP A 255 -6.53 5.88 -8.71
N ASN A 256 -6.35 6.21 -9.98
CA ASN A 256 -6.77 7.49 -10.56
C ASN A 256 -8.13 7.41 -11.26
N VAL A 257 -8.95 6.44 -10.91
CA VAL A 257 -10.28 6.24 -11.46
C VAL A 257 -11.33 6.39 -10.36
N VAL A 258 -12.16 7.40 -10.48
CA VAL A 258 -13.29 7.62 -9.59
C VAL A 258 -14.53 6.95 -10.17
N CYS A 259 -14.89 5.80 -9.62
CA CYS A 259 -16.13 5.13 -9.98
C CYS A 259 -17.33 5.82 -9.35
N THR A 260 -18.15 6.42 -10.18
CA THR A 260 -19.42 7.02 -9.78
C THR A 260 -20.57 6.24 -10.42
N ARG A 261 -21.50 5.75 -9.59
CA ARG A 261 -22.71 5.16 -10.13
C ARG A 261 -23.62 6.25 -10.72
N SER A 262 -23.82 6.22 -12.03
CA SER A 262 -24.86 7.03 -12.63
C SER A 262 -26.25 6.41 -12.35
N THR A 263 -27.30 7.24 -12.36
CA THR A 263 -28.70 6.84 -12.18
C THR A 263 -29.27 6.04 -13.36
N GLY A 264 -28.44 5.36 -14.12
CA GLY A 264 -28.76 4.47 -15.23
C GLY A 264 -27.95 3.19 -15.15
N SER A 265 -28.25 2.21 -15.98
CA SER A 265 -27.59 0.91 -16.04
C SER A 265 -26.16 0.91 -16.58
N THR A 266 -25.58 2.08 -16.83
CA THR A 266 -24.24 2.26 -17.36
C THR A 266 -23.31 2.84 -16.31
N TRP A 267 -22.13 2.25 -16.18
CA TRP A 267 -21.02 2.75 -15.42
C TRP A 267 -20.57 4.11 -15.92
N ASN A 268 -20.35 5.01 -14.97
CA ASN A 268 -19.54 6.18 -15.20
C ASN A 268 -18.33 6.11 -14.26
N TYR A 269 -17.17 6.19 -14.82
CA TYR A 269 -15.94 6.52 -14.11
C TYR A 269 -15.39 7.83 -14.70
N GLU A 270 -14.72 8.57 -13.85
CA GLU A 270 -14.00 9.79 -14.24
C GLU A 270 -12.54 9.61 -13.89
N ALA A 271 -11.64 10.04 -14.77
CA ALA A 271 -10.23 10.09 -14.46
C ALA A 271 -9.97 11.24 -13.47
N GLY A 272 -9.33 10.94 -12.35
CA GLY A 272 -9.04 11.94 -11.32
C GLY A 272 -8.69 11.32 -9.97
N LEU A 273 -8.42 12.18 -9.03
CA LEU A 273 -8.16 11.81 -7.64
C LEU A 273 -9.23 12.41 -6.73
N LEU A 274 -9.67 11.63 -5.76
CA LEU A 274 -10.48 12.14 -4.68
C LEU A 274 -9.65 13.09 -3.78
N ASP A 275 -10.27 14.05 -3.12
CA ASP A 275 -9.58 14.98 -2.20
C ASP A 275 -8.74 14.25 -1.15
N GLN A 276 -9.22 13.11 -0.67
CA GLN A 276 -8.49 12.28 0.29
C GLN A 276 -7.22 11.66 -0.31
N GLN A 277 -7.25 11.22 -1.57
CA GLN A 277 -6.09 10.68 -2.27
C GLN A 277 -5.06 11.78 -2.55
N TYR A 278 -5.53 12.98 -2.93
CA TYR A 278 -4.66 14.13 -3.10
C TYR A 278 -3.95 14.52 -1.79
N ASN A 279 -4.68 14.52 -0.66
CA ASN A 279 -4.11 14.81 0.65
C ASN A 279 -3.13 13.73 1.10
N TRP A 280 -3.44 12.46 0.82
CA TRP A 280 -2.54 11.34 1.08
C TRP A 280 -1.25 11.47 0.27
N LEU A 281 -1.35 11.71 -1.06
CA LEU A 281 -0.19 11.91 -1.94
C LEU A 281 0.70 13.05 -1.46
N LYS A 282 0.09 14.18 -1.10
CA LYS A 282 0.85 15.32 -0.56
C LYS A 282 1.60 14.94 0.72
N ALA A 283 0.94 14.25 1.65
CA ALA A 283 1.56 13.81 2.90
C ALA A 283 2.69 12.80 2.65
N ASP A 284 2.51 11.85 1.72
CA ASP A 284 3.52 10.89 1.30
C ASP A 284 4.76 11.62 0.74
N LEU A 285 4.56 12.52 -0.21
CA LEU A 285 5.63 13.31 -0.79
C LEU A 285 6.32 14.23 0.22
N ASP A 286 5.61 14.73 1.24
CA ASP A 286 6.21 15.54 2.30
C ASP A 286 7.16 14.74 3.20
N LEU A 287 6.98 13.44 3.30
CA LEU A 287 7.86 12.51 4.04
C LEU A 287 9.08 12.04 3.25
N VAL A 288 9.16 12.32 1.95
CA VAL A 288 10.35 11.99 1.15
C VAL A 288 11.53 12.87 1.57
N GLU A 289 12.56 12.24 2.13
CA GLU A 289 13.79 12.91 2.50
C GLU A 289 14.67 13.21 1.28
N ASN A 290 15.44 14.30 1.35
CA ASN A 290 16.41 14.69 0.32
C ASN A 290 15.81 14.73 -1.10
N LYS A 291 14.65 15.36 -1.25
CA LYS A 291 13.88 15.41 -2.51
C LYS A 291 14.70 15.82 -3.73
N ALA A 292 15.71 16.70 -3.55
CA ALA A 292 16.59 17.13 -4.64
C ALA A 292 17.42 16.00 -5.28
N ASP A 293 17.62 14.90 -4.54
CA ASP A 293 18.40 13.74 -4.98
C ASP A 293 17.51 12.56 -5.39
N LYS A 294 16.17 12.73 -5.40
CA LYS A 294 15.20 11.70 -5.70
C LYS A 294 14.57 11.87 -7.08
N ILE A 295 14.16 10.74 -7.62
CA ILE A 295 13.28 10.63 -8.79
C ILE A 295 11.89 10.26 -8.25
N ILE A 296 10.87 11.00 -8.64
CA ILE A 296 9.48 10.75 -8.25
C ILE A 296 8.67 10.45 -9.52
#